data_2fc89b6dac28deff30f3b2b555d069c9
#
_entry.id   2fc89b6dac28deff30f3b2b555d069c9
#
_cell.length_a   1.000
_cell.length_b   1.000
_cell.length_c   1.000
_cell.angle_alpha   90.00
_cell.angle_beta   90.00
_cell.angle_gamma   90.00
#
_symmetry.space_group_name_H-M   'P 1'
#
loop_
_entity.id
_entity.type
_entity.pdbx_description
1 polymer ?
#
loop_
_entity_poly.entity_id
_entity_poly.type
_entity_poly.pdbx_seq_one_letter_code
_entity_poly.pdbx_strand_id
1 'polypeptide(L)'
;MRKTDINKYVGSHRKKDGAATTAKSIGHIAIKGLSTLVTILIITGIIVSVSLVSFILSMKDESMNYDLHKLQLNYTSFIYVNGANDDSSNPVKYQSLYSSENRVWVDYDKIPAAMKNAIVAIEDKRFWEHKGVDWRRTLGAVTTLFSKGSSYGGSTITQQLIKNVTGDKDVSLTRKAKEIFRALNLEKKYSKEEILAAYLNIVNFGSGSNGVQAAANLYFGKNIENCDIAECAAIAGITQNPAAYSPLVHPDANRKRQQTVLNEMHDQGKITDAEYKTAMAESEHMKFVGKKSENVIDNVPIWN
;
A
#
# COMPACT_ATOMS: atom_id res chain seq x y z
N MET A 1 88.85 -26.42 -14.07
CA MET A 1 87.59 -25.81 -13.54
C MET A 1 87.84 -25.39 -12.11
N ARG A 2 87.66 -24.08 -11.79
CA ARG A 2 87.94 -23.52 -10.46
C ARG A 2 86.77 -23.84 -9.50
N LYS A 3 87.13 -24.23 -8.25
CA LYS A 3 86.12 -24.52 -7.17
C LYS A 3 85.06 -23.39 -6.95
N THR A 4 85.33 -22.22 -7.36
CA THR A 4 84.46 -21.06 -7.29
C THR A 4 83.22 -21.13 -8.24
N ASP A 5 83.34 -21.82 -9.38
CA ASP A 5 82.27 -21.91 -10.37
C ASP A 5 81.20 -22.93 -9.99
N ILE A 6 81.62 -24.05 -9.31
CA ILE A 6 80.72 -25.10 -8.85
C ILE A 6 79.82 -24.60 -7.74
N ASN A 7 80.28 -23.76 -6.78
CA ASN A 7 79.49 -23.23 -5.70
C ASN A 7 78.47 -22.21 -6.18
N LYS A 8 78.77 -21.45 -7.25
CA LYS A 8 77.84 -20.48 -7.84
C LYS A 8 76.67 -21.19 -8.56
N TYR A 9 76.95 -22.31 -9.19
CA TYR A 9 75.93 -23.12 -9.91
C TYR A 9 74.98 -23.85 -8.93
N VAL A 10 75.56 -24.50 -7.90
CA VAL A 10 74.76 -25.19 -6.84
C VAL A 10 73.91 -24.22 -6.04
N GLY A 11 74.42 -23.04 -5.74
CA GLY A 11 73.64 -21.98 -5.00
C GLY A 11 72.51 -21.41 -5.79
N SER A 12 72.64 -21.31 -7.15
CA SER A 12 71.56 -20.76 -7.99
C SER A 12 70.39 -21.78 -8.20
N HIS A 13 70.66 -23.08 -8.31
CA HIS A 13 69.63 -24.09 -8.39
C HIS A 13 68.86 -24.23 -7.05
N ARG A 14 69.58 -24.25 -5.91
CA ARG A 14 68.95 -24.36 -4.58
C ARG A 14 68.02 -23.19 -4.24
N LYS A 15 68.33 -21.96 -4.71
CA LYS A 15 67.44 -20.79 -4.55
C LYS A 15 66.23 -20.87 -5.46
N LYS A 16 66.35 -21.39 -6.69
CA LYS A 16 65.20 -21.54 -7.60
C LYS A 16 64.22 -22.59 -7.10
N ASP A 17 64.70 -23.72 -6.61
CA ASP A 17 63.85 -24.80 -6.09
C ASP A 17 63.15 -24.40 -4.79
N GLY A 18 63.78 -23.63 -3.91
CA GLY A 18 63.20 -23.08 -2.71
C GLY A 18 62.08 -22.08 -2.99
N ALA A 19 62.28 -21.22 -4.00
CA ALA A 19 61.25 -20.22 -4.38
C ALA A 19 60.03 -20.90 -5.04
N ALA A 20 60.22 -21.91 -5.86
CA ALA A 20 59.14 -22.69 -6.49
C ALA A 20 58.33 -23.52 -5.49
N THR A 21 58.96 -24.09 -4.48
CA THR A 21 58.28 -24.83 -3.39
C THR A 21 57.50 -23.89 -2.48
N THR A 22 58.04 -22.70 -2.17
CA THR A 22 57.34 -21.68 -1.36
C THR A 22 56.13 -21.14 -2.10
N ALA A 23 56.23 -20.84 -3.39
CA ALA A 23 55.11 -20.37 -4.21
C ALA A 23 53.97 -21.40 -4.31
N LYS A 24 54.32 -22.72 -4.49
CA LYS A 24 53.34 -23.82 -4.45
C LYS A 24 52.65 -23.94 -3.10
N SER A 25 53.38 -23.81 -1.99
CA SER A 25 52.82 -23.85 -0.64
C SER A 25 51.86 -22.69 -0.37
N ILE A 26 52.21 -21.46 -0.78
CA ILE A 26 51.34 -20.29 -0.67
C ILE A 26 50.07 -20.48 -1.52
N GLY A 27 50.19 -21.01 -2.74
CA GLY A 27 49.06 -21.31 -3.61
C GLY A 27 48.09 -22.32 -2.96
N HIS A 28 48.62 -23.40 -2.36
CA HIS A 28 47.79 -24.38 -1.65
C HIS A 28 47.07 -23.80 -0.42
N ILE A 29 47.73 -22.93 0.34
CA ILE A 29 47.12 -22.22 1.49
C ILE A 29 46.00 -21.29 1.03
N ALA A 30 46.23 -20.55 -0.04
CA ALA A 30 45.24 -19.64 -0.62
C ALA A 30 44.00 -20.40 -1.14
N ILE A 31 44.21 -21.54 -1.85
CA ILE A 31 43.12 -22.40 -2.35
C ILE A 31 42.32 -23.00 -1.18
N LYS A 32 43.00 -23.51 -0.14
CA LYS A 32 42.31 -24.01 1.06
C LYS A 32 41.52 -22.91 1.77
N GLY A 33 42.09 -21.73 1.94
CA GLY A 33 41.41 -20.58 2.53
C GLY A 33 40.16 -20.19 1.74
N LEU A 34 40.25 -20.11 0.42
CA LEU A 34 39.13 -19.85 -0.47
C LEU A 34 38.06 -20.95 -0.39
N SER A 35 38.47 -22.22 -0.41
CA SER A 35 37.54 -23.35 -0.25
C SER A 35 36.81 -23.32 1.08
N THR A 36 37.52 -23.04 2.18
CA THR A 36 36.91 -22.90 3.49
C THR A 36 35.91 -21.75 3.52
N LEU A 37 36.23 -20.58 2.94
CA LEU A 37 35.32 -19.43 2.86
C LEU A 37 34.07 -19.74 2.05
N VAL A 38 34.20 -20.41 0.89
CA VAL A 38 33.08 -20.87 0.08
C VAL A 38 32.21 -21.85 0.86
N THR A 39 32.82 -22.81 1.58
CA THR A 39 32.08 -23.78 2.40
C THR A 39 31.28 -23.06 3.51
N ILE A 40 31.86 -22.07 4.18
CA ILE A 40 31.16 -21.27 5.21
C ILE A 40 29.98 -20.52 4.58
N LEU A 41 30.17 -19.91 3.41
CA LEU A 41 29.09 -19.22 2.70
C LEU A 41 27.93 -20.15 2.33
N ILE A 42 28.26 -21.36 1.84
CA ILE A 42 27.24 -22.37 1.51
C ILE A 42 26.47 -22.81 2.77
N ILE A 43 27.16 -23.14 3.85
CA ILE A 43 26.53 -23.57 5.11
C ILE A 43 25.64 -22.43 5.67
N THR A 44 26.14 -21.20 5.68
CA THR A 44 25.38 -20.03 6.12
C THR A 44 24.13 -19.85 5.23
N GLY A 45 24.28 -19.98 3.91
CA GLY A 45 23.17 -19.93 2.96
C GLY A 45 22.10 -21.00 3.22
N ILE A 46 22.52 -22.22 3.54
CA ILE A 46 21.59 -23.32 3.90
C ILE A 46 20.87 -23.02 5.20
N ILE A 47 21.57 -22.58 6.25
CA ILE A 47 20.97 -22.25 7.54
C ILE A 47 19.93 -21.13 7.37
N VAL A 48 20.27 -20.06 6.65
CA VAL A 48 19.35 -18.95 6.36
C VAL A 48 18.13 -19.44 5.58
N SER A 49 18.35 -20.29 4.58
CA SER A 49 17.26 -20.85 3.77
C SER A 49 16.32 -21.73 4.59
N VAL A 50 16.85 -22.62 5.43
CA VAL A 50 16.06 -23.49 6.32
C VAL A 50 15.29 -22.65 7.34
N SER A 51 15.93 -21.65 7.94
CA SER A 51 15.26 -20.72 8.87
C SER A 51 14.14 -19.94 8.20
N LEU A 52 14.35 -19.49 6.96
CA LEU A 52 13.33 -18.78 6.18
C LEU A 52 12.16 -19.71 5.84
N VAL A 53 12.43 -20.94 5.41
CA VAL A 53 11.39 -21.95 5.11
C VAL A 53 10.62 -22.30 6.38
N SER A 54 11.29 -22.53 7.51
CA SER A 54 10.64 -22.80 8.80
C SER A 54 9.75 -21.63 9.24
N PHE A 55 10.23 -20.40 9.08
CA PHE A 55 9.47 -19.18 9.35
C PHE A 55 8.22 -19.06 8.44
N ILE A 56 8.38 -19.37 7.15
CA ILE A 56 7.26 -19.40 6.19
C ILE A 56 6.23 -20.45 6.58
N LEU A 57 6.67 -21.65 6.94
CA LEU A 57 5.78 -22.74 7.34
C LEU A 57 5.05 -22.43 8.65
N SER A 58 5.70 -21.78 9.61
CA SER A 58 5.06 -21.35 10.86
C SER A 58 3.95 -20.32 10.65
N MET A 59 4.00 -19.54 9.55
CA MET A 59 2.96 -18.58 9.20
C MET A 59 1.78 -19.17 8.44
N LYS A 60 1.91 -20.40 7.93
CA LYS A 60 0.87 -21.03 7.11
C LYS A 60 -0.41 -21.31 7.91
N ASP A 61 -0.31 -21.53 9.20
CA ASP A 61 -1.45 -21.81 10.09
C ASP A 61 -2.18 -20.55 10.58
N GLU A 62 -1.59 -19.36 10.42
CA GLU A 62 -2.25 -18.06 10.67
C GLU A 62 -3.04 -17.55 9.45
N SER A 63 -3.61 -18.42 8.65
CA SER A 63 -4.58 -18.05 7.61
C SER A 63 -5.85 -17.55 8.30
N MET A 64 -5.81 -16.31 8.80
CA MET A 64 -7.02 -15.62 9.20
C MET A 64 -7.93 -15.57 7.99
N ASN A 65 -9.03 -16.27 8.11
CA ASN A 65 -10.06 -16.37 7.09
C ASN A 65 -10.85 -15.04 7.12
N TYR A 66 -10.23 -13.97 6.58
CA TYR A 66 -10.92 -12.69 6.44
C TYR A 66 -12.07 -12.87 5.48
N ASP A 67 -13.27 -12.70 6.00
CA ASP A 67 -14.46 -12.65 5.21
C ASP A 67 -14.78 -11.20 4.88
N LEU A 68 -14.52 -10.79 3.63
CA LEU A 68 -14.79 -9.42 3.19
C LEU A 68 -16.28 -9.07 3.31
N HIS A 69 -17.18 -10.07 3.22
CA HIS A 69 -18.62 -9.83 3.40
C HIS A 69 -18.97 -9.47 4.85
N LYS A 70 -18.19 -9.93 5.84
CA LYS A 70 -18.38 -9.53 7.24
C LYS A 70 -17.96 -8.10 7.50
N LEU A 71 -17.09 -7.51 6.67
CA LEU A 71 -16.76 -6.10 6.76
C LEU A 71 -17.99 -5.22 6.53
N GLN A 72 -18.96 -5.69 5.76
CA GLN A 72 -20.23 -4.98 5.53
C GLN A 72 -21.11 -4.87 6.78
N LEU A 73 -20.89 -5.65 7.81
CA LEU A 73 -21.80 -5.74 8.97
C LEU A 73 -21.57 -4.63 10.03
N ASN A 74 -20.48 -3.86 9.94
CA ASN A 74 -20.12 -2.82 10.90
C ASN A 74 -20.42 -1.40 10.40
N TYR A 75 -21.52 -1.22 9.65
CA TYR A 75 -21.87 0.08 9.06
C TYR A 75 -22.86 0.89 9.88
N THR A 76 -22.91 2.18 9.55
CA THR A 76 -23.90 3.11 10.09
C THR A 76 -25.30 2.68 9.67
N SER A 77 -26.16 2.41 10.64
CA SER A 77 -27.59 2.23 10.40
C SER A 77 -28.29 3.57 10.29
N PHE A 78 -29.29 3.66 9.43
CA PHE A 78 -30.09 4.87 9.26
C PHE A 78 -31.53 4.58 9.69
N ILE A 79 -32.11 5.52 10.44
CA ILE A 79 -33.55 5.54 10.69
C ILE A 79 -34.19 6.42 9.61
N TYR A 80 -35.14 5.83 8.90
CA TYR A 80 -35.99 6.54 7.95
C TYR A 80 -37.36 6.68 8.57
N VAL A 81 -37.99 7.84 8.39
CA VAL A 81 -39.38 8.09 8.73
C VAL A 81 -40.17 8.31 7.45
N ASN A 82 -41.48 8.08 7.52
CA ASN A 82 -42.35 8.42 6.40
C ASN A 82 -42.21 9.89 6.04
N GLY A 83 -42.27 10.21 4.76
CA GLY A 83 -42.22 11.57 4.27
C GLY A 83 -43.40 12.43 4.75
N ALA A 84 -43.46 13.67 4.30
CA ALA A 84 -44.57 14.57 4.61
C ALA A 84 -45.93 13.89 4.29
N ASN A 85 -46.87 14.02 5.18
CA ASN A 85 -48.20 13.37 5.12
C ASN A 85 -48.20 11.84 5.28
N ASP A 86 -47.23 11.29 6.05
CA ASP A 86 -47.10 9.85 6.32
C ASP A 86 -46.90 9.01 5.07
N ASP A 87 -46.25 9.56 4.05
CA ASP A 87 -45.97 8.89 2.78
C ASP A 87 -44.81 7.90 2.95
N SER A 88 -45.15 6.61 3.05
CA SER A 88 -44.18 5.51 3.13
C SER A 88 -43.47 5.22 1.81
N SER A 89 -43.94 5.76 0.68
CA SER A 89 -43.33 5.59 -0.64
C SER A 89 -42.09 6.46 -0.85
N ASN A 90 -41.93 7.52 -0.02
CA ASN A 90 -40.82 8.45 -0.10
C ASN A 90 -40.23 8.71 1.30
N PRO A 91 -39.52 7.73 1.89
CA PRO A 91 -39.01 7.83 3.25
C PRO A 91 -37.90 8.87 3.34
N VAL A 92 -37.99 9.72 4.37
CA VAL A 92 -37.01 10.74 4.68
C VAL A 92 -36.03 10.21 5.74
N LYS A 93 -34.73 10.39 5.51
CA LYS A 93 -33.72 10.03 6.49
C LYS A 93 -33.86 10.91 7.72
N TYR A 94 -34.26 10.30 8.85
CA TYR A 94 -34.48 11.01 10.12
C TYR A 94 -33.19 11.08 10.94
N GLN A 95 -32.53 9.96 11.17
CA GLN A 95 -31.35 9.88 12.02
C GLN A 95 -30.36 8.85 11.53
N SER A 96 -29.06 9.13 11.72
CA SER A 96 -28.00 8.16 11.55
C SER A 96 -27.68 7.57 12.92
N LEU A 97 -27.81 6.25 13.07
CA LEU A 97 -27.28 5.53 14.20
C LEU A 97 -25.81 5.25 13.91
N TYR A 98 -24.94 6.10 14.41
CA TYR A 98 -23.51 5.90 14.23
C TYR A 98 -23.06 4.68 15.03
N SER A 99 -22.51 3.68 14.37
CA SER A 99 -21.48 2.87 15.01
C SER A 99 -20.27 3.79 15.27
N SER A 100 -19.30 3.37 16.06
CA SER A 100 -18.11 4.17 16.40
C SER A 100 -17.37 4.81 15.20
N GLU A 101 -17.76 4.46 13.97
CA GLU A 101 -17.20 4.95 12.72
C GLU A 101 -18.33 5.25 11.71
N ASN A 102 -18.28 6.46 11.12
CA ASN A 102 -19.23 6.89 10.08
C ASN A 102 -18.87 6.20 8.75
N ARG A 103 -19.43 5.01 8.51
CA ARG A 103 -19.19 4.19 7.32
C ARG A 103 -20.51 3.94 6.59
N VAL A 104 -20.52 4.22 5.29
CA VAL A 104 -21.60 3.87 4.37
C VAL A 104 -20.98 3.02 3.26
N TRP A 105 -21.43 1.77 3.13
CA TRP A 105 -20.94 0.89 2.07
C TRP A 105 -21.49 1.29 0.71
N VAL A 106 -20.62 1.23 -0.30
CA VAL A 106 -20.99 1.42 -1.70
C VAL A 106 -20.54 0.20 -2.49
N ASP A 107 -21.43 -0.39 -3.24
CA ASP A 107 -21.13 -1.52 -4.11
C ASP A 107 -20.19 -1.07 -5.23
N TYR A 108 -19.37 -2.01 -5.71
CA TYR A 108 -18.34 -1.73 -6.72
C TYR A 108 -18.89 -0.98 -7.96
N ASP A 109 -20.07 -1.38 -8.43
CA ASP A 109 -20.68 -0.81 -9.64
C ASP A 109 -21.15 0.64 -9.44
N LYS A 110 -21.44 1.04 -8.20
CA LYS A 110 -21.83 2.40 -7.84
C LYS A 110 -20.64 3.33 -7.57
N ILE A 111 -19.44 2.78 -7.43
CA ILE A 111 -18.23 3.60 -7.33
C ILE A 111 -17.84 4.04 -8.74
N PRO A 112 -17.70 5.35 -9.02
CA PRO A 112 -17.38 5.82 -10.37
C PRO A 112 -16.01 5.32 -10.85
N ALA A 113 -15.88 5.13 -12.15
CA ALA A 113 -14.62 4.72 -12.76
C ALA A 113 -13.47 5.69 -12.42
N ALA A 114 -13.76 6.99 -12.34
CA ALA A 114 -12.81 8.02 -11.93
C ALA A 114 -12.19 7.73 -10.56
N MET A 115 -12.98 7.34 -9.55
CA MET A 115 -12.48 7.02 -8.21
C MET A 115 -11.62 5.76 -8.20
N LYS A 116 -12.08 4.70 -8.87
CA LYS A 116 -11.32 3.44 -9.03
C LYS A 116 -9.98 3.69 -9.71
N ASN A 117 -9.99 4.47 -10.80
CA ASN A 117 -8.80 4.82 -11.56
C ASN A 117 -7.83 5.71 -10.76
N ALA A 118 -8.34 6.70 -10.02
CA ALA A 118 -7.53 7.60 -9.21
C ALA A 118 -6.75 6.83 -8.12
N ILE A 119 -7.44 5.97 -7.38
CA ILE A 119 -6.81 5.14 -6.34
C ILE A 119 -5.78 4.17 -6.93
N VAL A 120 -6.13 3.45 -8.00
CA VAL A 120 -5.21 2.52 -8.65
C VAL A 120 -3.99 3.25 -9.20
N ALA A 121 -4.19 4.41 -9.83
CA ALA A 121 -3.09 5.19 -10.40
C ALA A 121 -2.08 5.64 -9.36
N ILE A 122 -2.53 6.10 -8.19
CA ILE A 122 -1.65 6.71 -7.19
C ILE A 122 -1.10 5.69 -6.18
N GLU A 123 -1.88 4.67 -5.79
CA GLU A 123 -1.50 3.70 -4.78
C GLU A 123 -0.85 2.45 -5.36
N ASP A 124 -1.36 1.95 -6.49
CA ASP A 124 -0.97 0.64 -7.01
C ASP A 124 -1.23 0.50 -8.52
N LYS A 125 -0.41 1.18 -9.32
CA LYS A 125 -0.61 1.27 -10.78
C LYS A 125 -0.65 -0.07 -11.53
N ARG A 126 -0.11 -1.15 -10.93
CA ARG A 126 -0.16 -2.52 -11.47
C ARG A 126 -1.13 -3.42 -10.70
N PHE A 127 -2.10 -2.84 -10.00
CA PHE A 127 -3.07 -3.57 -9.20
C PHE A 127 -3.72 -4.74 -9.96
N TRP A 128 -4.06 -4.53 -11.23
CA TRP A 128 -4.72 -5.53 -12.07
C TRP A 128 -3.79 -6.66 -12.57
N GLU A 129 -2.46 -6.50 -12.43
CA GLU A 129 -1.45 -7.42 -12.98
C GLU A 129 -0.90 -8.41 -11.94
N HIS A 130 -0.74 -7.97 -10.69
CA HIS A 130 -0.15 -8.80 -9.64
C HIS A 130 -1.20 -9.58 -8.84
N LYS A 131 -0.73 -10.56 -8.07
CA LYS A 131 -1.58 -11.41 -7.21
C LYS A 131 -1.34 -11.10 -5.72
N GLY A 132 -1.71 -9.90 -5.29
CA GLY A 132 -1.62 -9.44 -3.90
C GLY A 132 -0.32 -8.72 -3.54
N VAL A 133 0.77 -9.03 -4.20
CA VAL A 133 2.10 -8.42 -3.98
C VAL A 133 2.72 -8.05 -5.31
N ASP A 134 3.12 -6.80 -5.44
CA ASP A 134 3.93 -6.34 -6.57
C ASP A 134 5.42 -6.52 -6.25
N TRP A 135 5.98 -7.66 -6.66
CA TRP A 135 7.37 -8.01 -6.38
C TRP A 135 8.37 -7.05 -6.99
N ARG A 136 8.08 -6.47 -8.16
CA ARG A 136 8.96 -5.48 -8.81
C ARG A 136 9.06 -4.21 -7.97
N ARG A 137 7.90 -3.74 -7.45
CA ARG A 137 7.82 -2.56 -6.59
C ARG A 137 8.44 -2.84 -5.21
N THR A 138 8.21 -4.02 -4.65
CA THR A 138 8.76 -4.44 -3.36
C THR A 138 10.30 -4.49 -3.40
N LEU A 139 10.88 -5.10 -4.45
CA LEU A 139 12.34 -5.14 -4.65
C LEU A 139 12.90 -3.72 -4.89
N GLY A 140 12.22 -2.90 -5.68
CA GLY A 140 12.60 -1.50 -5.86
C GLY A 140 12.62 -0.71 -4.55
N ALA A 141 11.64 -0.90 -3.68
CA ALA A 141 11.59 -0.25 -2.37
C ALA A 141 12.76 -0.70 -1.46
N VAL A 142 13.16 -1.98 -1.51
CA VAL A 142 14.32 -2.48 -0.76
C VAL A 142 15.62 -1.84 -1.26
N THR A 143 15.80 -1.69 -2.57
CA THR A 143 17.01 -1.04 -3.11
C THR A 143 17.07 0.45 -2.78
N THR A 144 15.93 1.14 -2.68
CA THR A 144 15.88 2.56 -2.28
C THR A 144 16.14 2.80 -0.79
N LEU A 145 15.96 1.79 0.07
CA LEU A 145 16.39 1.86 1.47
C LEU A 145 17.93 2.01 1.61
N PHE A 146 18.68 1.51 0.62
CA PHE A 146 20.15 1.63 0.56
C PHE A 146 20.64 2.85 -0.25
N SER A 147 19.79 3.48 -1.02
CA SER A 147 20.06 4.71 -1.75
C SER A 147 19.19 5.83 -1.18
N LYS A 148 19.78 7.01 -0.90
CA LYS A 148 19.09 8.19 -0.33
C LYS A 148 18.05 8.78 -1.31
N GLY A 149 17.06 7.98 -1.71
CA GLY A 149 16.00 8.38 -2.63
C GLY A 149 14.63 8.33 -1.96
N SER A 150 13.67 9.11 -2.47
CA SER A 150 12.32 9.21 -1.96
C SER A 150 11.63 7.84 -1.88
N SER A 151 11.12 7.51 -0.72
CA SER A 151 10.37 6.29 -0.43
C SER A 151 9.05 6.29 -1.22
N TYR A 152 9.02 5.68 -2.39
CA TYR A 152 7.76 5.22 -2.98
C TYR A 152 7.19 4.12 -2.09
N GLY A 153 5.94 4.28 -1.64
CA GLY A 153 5.26 3.26 -0.84
C GLY A 153 5.25 1.91 -1.57
N GLY A 154 5.94 0.91 -1.03
CA GLY A 154 6.10 -0.42 -1.67
C GLY A 154 4.90 -1.35 -1.49
N SER A 155 3.86 -0.95 -0.73
CA SER A 155 2.70 -1.80 -0.43
C SER A 155 1.63 -1.68 -1.51
N THR A 156 0.99 -2.80 -1.85
CA THR A 156 -0.14 -2.87 -2.77
C THR A 156 -1.45 -2.48 -2.07
N ILE A 157 -2.51 -2.21 -2.85
CA ILE A 157 -3.88 -2.00 -2.34
C ILE A 157 -4.32 -3.18 -1.47
N THR A 158 -4.06 -4.41 -1.91
CA THR A 158 -4.40 -5.63 -1.15
C THR A 158 -3.67 -5.69 0.19
N GLN A 159 -2.38 -5.33 0.25
CA GLN A 159 -1.62 -5.25 1.49
C GLN A 159 -2.14 -4.14 2.41
N GLN A 160 -2.51 -2.99 1.85
CA GLN A 160 -3.09 -1.89 2.61
C GLN A 160 -4.47 -2.27 3.17
N LEU A 161 -5.30 -2.99 2.39
CA LEU A 161 -6.57 -3.54 2.86
C LEU A 161 -6.37 -4.43 4.08
N ILE A 162 -5.44 -5.40 4.02
CA ILE A 162 -5.10 -6.28 5.15
C ILE A 162 -4.69 -5.46 6.37
N LYS A 163 -3.78 -4.49 6.20
CA LYS A 163 -3.33 -3.61 7.29
C LYS A 163 -4.49 -2.86 7.95
N ASN A 164 -5.42 -2.33 7.16
CA ASN A 164 -6.57 -1.57 7.66
C ASN A 164 -7.56 -2.48 8.41
N VAL A 165 -7.79 -3.70 7.92
CA VAL A 165 -8.69 -4.68 8.56
C VAL A 165 -8.10 -5.24 9.84
N THR A 166 -6.80 -5.50 9.90
CA THR A 166 -6.16 -6.08 11.08
C THR A 166 -5.92 -5.06 12.19
N GLY A 167 -5.83 -3.78 11.84
CA GLY A 167 -5.46 -2.73 12.80
C GLY A 167 -4.04 -2.87 13.38
N ASP A 168 -3.23 -3.79 12.82
CA ASP A 168 -1.89 -4.09 13.31
C ASP A 168 -0.93 -2.94 12.97
N LYS A 169 -0.51 -2.20 14.02
CA LYS A 169 0.33 -1.01 13.91
C LYS A 169 1.82 -1.28 14.14
N ASP A 170 2.18 -2.52 14.48
CA ASP A 170 3.57 -2.86 14.77
C ASP A 170 4.47 -2.65 13.55
N VAL A 171 5.66 -2.10 13.78
CA VAL A 171 6.67 -1.92 12.74
C VAL A 171 7.70 -3.04 12.87
N SER A 172 7.38 -4.23 12.32
CA SER A 172 8.26 -5.40 12.34
C SER A 172 8.31 -6.11 11.00
N LEU A 173 9.42 -6.78 10.72
CA LEU A 173 9.55 -7.64 9.53
C LEU A 173 8.55 -8.80 9.57
N THR A 174 8.28 -9.34 10.76
CA THR A 174 7.30 -10.41 10.97
C THR A 174 5.91 -9.97 10.57
N ARG A 175 5.47 -8.77 11.03
CA ARG A 175 4.20 -8.20 10.60
C ARG A 175 4.13 -8.04 9.09
N LYS A 176 5.19 -7.50 8.46
CA LYS A 176 5.20 -7.31 7.00
C LYS A 176 5.15 -8.63 6.24
N ALA A 177 5.81 -9.67 6.73
CA ALA A 177 5.70 -10.99 6.15
C ALA A 177 4.27 -11.57 6.29
N LYS A 178 3.64 -11.45 7.46
CA LYS A 178 2.23 -11.84 7.67
C LYS A 178 1.28 -11.09 6.71
N GLU A 179 1.47 -9.79 6.56
CA GLU A 179 0.70 -8.95 5.62
C GLU A 179 0.82 -9.47 4.18
N ILE A 180 2.05 -9.83 3.73
CA ILE A 180 2.30 -10.40 2.41
C ILE A 180 1.53 -11.71 2.22
N PHE A 181 1.64 -12.67 3.16
CA PHE A 181 0.96 -13.95 3.07
C PHE A 181 -0.57 -13.80 3.05
N ARG A 182 -1.10 -12.92 3.91
CA ARG A 182 -2.54 -12.62 3.95
C ARG A 182 -3.01 -12.00 2.65
N ALA A 183 -2.24 -11.09 2.06
CA ALA A 183 -2.56 -10.48 0.76
C ALA A 183 -2.59 -11.52 -0.37
N LEU A 184 -1.59 -12.43 -0.43
CA LEU A 184 -1.58 -13.53 -1.39
C LEU A 184 -2.78 -14.49 -1.22
N ASN A 185 -3.19 -14.77 0.01
CA ASN A 185 -4.34 -15.63 0.28
C ASN A 185 -5.67 -14.93 -0.02
N LEU A 186 -5.77 -13.63 0.26
CA LEU A 186 -6.97 -12.85 -0.06
C LEU A 186 -7.25 -12.86 -1.56
N GLU A 187 -6.23 -12.68 -2.40
CA GLU A 187 -6.35 -12.68 -3.86
C GLU A 187 -6.57 -14.06 -4.49
N LYS A 188 -6.44 -15.14 -3.72
CA LYS A 188 -6.91 -16.46 -4.14
C LYS A 188 -8.39 -16.66 -3.92
N LYS A 189 -8.98 -15.90 -2.98
CA LYS A 189 -10.37 -16.09 -2.52
C LYS A 189 -11.33 -15.07 -3.15
N TYR A 190 -10.86 -13.84 -3.40
CA TYR A 190 -11.67 -12.72 -3.85
C TYR A 190 -11.12 -12.14 -5.16
N SER A 191 -12.02 -11.62 -6.00
CA SER A 191 -11.67 -10.92 -7.22
C SER A 191 -11.02 -9.56 -6.93
N LYS A 192 -10.38 -8.99 -7.94
CA LYS A 192 -9.79 -7.65 -7.84
C LYS A 192 -10.84 -6.58 -7.55
N GLU A 193 -12.01 -6.72 -8.13
CA GLU A 193 -13.16 -5.84 -7.94
C GLU A 193 -13.64 -5.86 -6.48
N GLU A 194 -13.80 -7.05 -5.89
CA GLU A 194 -14.20 -7.20 -4.49
C GLU A 194 -13.15 -6.60 -3.54
N ILE A 195 -11.86 -6.83 -3.81
CA ILE A 195 -10.75 -6.29 -3.02
C ILE A 195 -10.71 -4.76 -3.12
N LEU A 196 -10.86 -4.20 -4.32
CA LEU A 196 -10.86 -2.76 -4.53
C LEU A 196 -12.08 -2.10 -3.88
N ALA A 197 -13.27 -2.70 -4.02
CA ALA A 197 -14.48 -2.25 -3.34
C ALA A 197 -14.31 -2.24 -1.82
N ALA A 198 -13.81 -3.33 -1.25
CA ALA A 198 -13.54 -3.42 0.19
C ALA A 198 -12.54 -2.35 0.63
N TYR A 199 -11.44 -2.15 -0.09
CA TYR A 199 -10.46 -1.11 0.20
C TYR A 199 -11.07 0.29 0.21
N LEU A 200 -11.79 0.66 -0.86
CA LEU A 200 -12.43 1.96 -1.01
C LEU A 200 -13.49 2.25 0.05
N ASN A 201 -14.12 1.21 0.58
CA ASN A 201 -15.11 1.35 1.64
C ASN A 201 -14.52 1.47 3.05
N ILE A 202 -13.28 1.04 3.30
CA ILE A 202 -12.72 1.03 4.66
C ILE A 202 -11.53 1.98 4.85
N VAL A 203 -10.86 2.40 3.77
CA VAL A 203 -9.68 3.27 3.90
C VAL A 203 -10.06 4.60 4.55
N ASN A 204 -9.17 5.11 5.39
CA ASN A 204 -9.36 6.39 6.08
C ASN A 204 -8.99 7.55 5.15
N PHE A 205 -9.94 8.45 4.93
CA PHE A 205 -9.79 9.68 4.15
C PHE A 205 -9.67 10.95 5.03
N GLY A 206 -9.34 10.79 6.30
CA GLY A 206 -9.19 11.93 7.21
C GLY A 206 -10.50 12.46 7.78
N SER A 207 -10.38 13.36 8.77
CA SER A 207 -11.52 14.05 9.41
C SER A 207 -12.65 13.12 9.92
N GLY A 208 -12.29 11.87 10.26
CA GLY A 208 -13.22 10.82 10.70
C GLY A 208 -14.02 10.16 9.57
N SER A 209 -13.62 10.36 8.30
CA SER A 209 -14.25 9.71 7.16
C SER A 209 -13.56 8.41 6.82
N ASN A 210 -14.25 7.30 7.01
CA ASN A 210 -13.83 5.98 6.57
C ASN A 210 -14.69 5.54 5.39
N GLY A 211 -14.03 5.24 4.27
CA GLY A 211 -14.67 4.90 3.00
C GLY A 211 -15.04 6.11 2.13
N VAL A 212 -15.11 5.86 0.83
CA VAL A 212 -15.30 6.88 -0.21
C VAL A 212 -16.63 7.62 -0.12
N GLN A 213 -17.70 6.94 0.31
CA GLN A 213 -19.01 7.61 0.47
C GLN A 213 -18.98 8.63 1.59
N ALA A 214 -18.37 8.27 2.72
CA ALA A 214 -18.23 9.20 3.84
C ALA A 214 -17.34 10.40 3.47
N ALA A 215 -16.28 10.15 2.70
CA ALA A 215 -15.41 11.21 2.19
C ALA A 215 -16.14 12.13 1.21
N ALA A 216 -16.88 11.59 0.23
CA ALA A 216 -17.66 12.38 -0.72
C ALA A 216 -18.72 13.24 -0.02
N ASN A 217 -19.44 12.69 0.94
CA ASN A 217 -20.41 13.42 1.74
C ASN A 217 -19.74 14.54 2.55
N LEU A 218 -18.62 14.26 3.21
CA LEU A 218 -17.92 15.25 4.04
C LEU A 218 -17.33 16.37 3.20
N TYR A 219 -16.62 16.04 2.13
CA TYR A 219 -15.84 17.02 1.38
C TYR A 219 -16.67 17.75 0.33
N PHE A 220 -17.68 17.09 -0.26
CA PHE A 220 -18.46 17.64 -1.37
C PHE A 220 -19.97 17.67 -1.14
N GLY A 221 -20.48 17.10 -0.05
CA GLY A 221 -21.91 17.11 0.28
C GLY A 221 -22.77 16.28 -0.67
N LYS A 222 -22.19 15.31 -1.38
CA LYS A 222 -22.89 14.47 -2.37
C LYS A 222 -22.47 13.00 -2.30
N ASN A 223 -23.20 12.13 -2.99
CA ASN A 223 -22.83 10.74 -3.11
C ASN A 223 -21.60 10.57 -4.00
N ILE A 224 -20.76 9.57 -3.70
CA ILE A 224 -19.53 9.28 -4.47
C ILE A 224 -19.83 9.01 -5.96
N GLU A 225 -20.95 8.40 -6.27
CA GLU A 225 -21.43 8.11 -7.62
C GLU A 225 -21.55 9.40 -8.49
N ASN A 226 -21.78 10.55 -7.87
CA ASN A 226 -21.91 11.86 -8.51
C ASN A 226 -20.63 12.72 -8.45
N CYS A 227 -19.52 12.16 -7.96
CA CYS A 227 -18.25 12.85 -7.95
C CYS A 227 -17.59 12.81 -9.33
N ASP A 228 -17.09 13.96 -9.77
CA ASP A 228 -16.32 14.10 -11.00
C ASP A 228 -14.85 13.63 -10.86
N ILE A 229 -14.08 13.75 -11.93
CA ILE A 229 -12.68 13.29 -11.97
C ILE A 229 -11.81 14.09 -10.99
N ALA A 230 -11.99 15.41 -10.93
CA ALA A 230 -11.21 16.26 -10.04
C ALA A 230 -11.50 15.98 -8.57
N GLU A 231 -12.76 15.79 -8.20
CA GLU A 231 -13.18 15.44 -6.85
C GLU A 231 -12.69 14.05 -6.43
N CYS A 232 -12.78 13.06 -7.32
CA CYS A 232 -12.23 11.73 -7.09
C CYS A 232 -10.71 11.76 -6.87
N ALA A 233 -10.00 12.58 -7.64
CA ALA A 233 -8.56 12.77 -7.48
C ALA A 233 -8.20 13.46 -6.15
N ALA A 234 -9.00 14.45 -5.72
CA ALA A 234 -8.83 15.11 -4.42
C ALA A 234 -9.00 14.13 -3.25
N ILE A 235 -10.05 13.29 -3.29
CA ILE A 235 -10.27 12.23 -2.29
C ILE A 235 -9.11 11.23 -2.31
N ALA A 236 -8.72 10.72 -3.48
CA ALA A 236 -7.64 9.75 -3.61
C ALA A 236 -6.31 10.27 -3.05
N GLY A 237 -6.03 11.55 -3.23
CA GLY A 237 -4.81 12.20 -2.72
C GLY A 237 -4.65 12.15 -1.20
N ILE A 238 -5.75 11.99 -0.46
CA ILE A 238 -5.74 11.99 1.01
C ILE A 238 -5.11 10.72 1.59
N THR A 239 -5.24 9.58 0.91
CA THR A 239 -4.88 8.25 1.43
C THR A 239 -3.44 8.14 1.93
N GLN A 240 -2.49 8.81 1.29
CA GLN A 240 -1.08 8.75 1.64
C GLN A 240 -0.80 9.29 3.06
N ASN A 241 -1.42 10.41 3.41
CA ASN A 241 -1.30 11.04 4.73
C ASN A 241 -2.54 11.88 5.02
N PRO A 242 -3.59 11.29 5.64
CA PRO A 242 -4.86 11.97 5.86
C PRO A 242 -4.77 13.25 6.67
N ALA A 243 -3.78 13.36 7.57
CA ALA A 243 -3.57 14.58 8.35
C ALA A 243 -2.96 15.70 7.49
N ALA A 244 -1.97 15.39 6.66
CA ALA A 244 -1.26 16.38 5.84
C ALA A 244 -2.05 16.83 4.60
N TYR A 245 -2.92 15.95 4.08
CA TYR A 245 -3.67 16.21 2.85
C TYR A 245 -5.17 16.39 3.08
N SER A 246 -5.60 16.66 4.33
CA SER A 246 -7.00 17.01 4.61
C SER A 246 -7.37 18.31 3.89
N PRO A 247 -8.35 18.30 2.96
CA PRO A 247 -8.71 19.51 2.21
C PRO A 247 -9.36 20.59 3.08
N LEU A 248 -9.92 20.22 4.24
CA LEU A 248 -10.53 21.16 5.18
C LEU A 248 -9.49 21.91 6.03
N VAL A 249 -8.30 21.33 6.19
CA VAL A 249 -7.22 21.89 7.04
C VAL A 249 -6.07 22.41 6.18
N HIS A 250 -5.72 21.68 5.13
CA HIS A 250 -4.59 21.95 4.25
C HIS A 250 -5.01 21.92 2.76
N PRO A 251 -5.90 22.84 2.31
CA PRO A 251 -6.46 22.84 0.95
C PRO A 251 -5.38 22.91 -0.14
N ASP A 252 -4.34 23.71 0.05
CA ASP A 252 -3.26 23.84 -0.92
C ASP A 252 -2.39 22.59 -1.03
N ALA A 253 -2.16 21.89 0.09
CA ALA A 253 -1.44 20.61 0.08
C ALA A 253 -2.28 19.52 -0.59
N ASN A 254 -3.59 19.50 -0.34
CA ASN A 254 -4.52 18.59 -1.01
C ASN A 254 -4.53 18.87 -2.52
N ARG A 255 -4.66 20.13 -2.96
CA ARG A 255 -4.64 20.52 -4.38
C ARG A 255 -3.38 20.05 -5.10
N LYS A 256 -2.20 20.28 -4.53
CA LYS A 256 -0.94 19.79 -5.10
C LYS A 256 -0.92 18.26 -5.23
N ARG A 257 -1.45 17.58 -4.22
CA ARG A 257 -1.53 16.12 -4.24
C ARG A 257 -2.57 15.62 -5.24
N GLN A 258 -3.73 16.27 -5.33
CA GLN A 258 -4.77 16.05 -6.34
C GLN A 258 -4.19 16.15 -7.77
N GLN A 259 -3.44 17.20 -8.06
CA GLN A 259 -2.77 17.39 -9.35
C GLN A 259 -1.75 16.27 -9.64
N THR A 260 -1.05 15.78 -8.60
CA THR A 260 -0.20 14.60 -8.74
C THR A 260 -1.02 13.36 -9.12
N VAL A 261 -2.19 13.15 -8.51
CA VAL A 261 -3.09 12.04 -8.86
C VAL A 261 -3.59 12.18 -10.31
N LEU A 262 -4.01 13.36 -10.73
CA LEU A 262 -4.44 13.64 -12.10
C LEU A 262 -3.32 13.38 -13.13
N ASN A 263 -2.08 13.78 -12.82
CA ASN A 263 -0.92 13.47 -13.66
C ASN A 263 -0.73 11.94 -13.79
N GLU A 264 -0.75 11.20 -12.68
CA GLU A 264 -0.61 9.75 -12.70
C GLU A 264 -1.75 9.05 -13.45
N MET A 265 -2.99 9.56 -13.34
CA MET A 265 -4.12 9.06 -14.12
C MET A 265 -3.92 9.28 -15.63
N HIS A 266 -3.45 10.45 -16.01
CA HIS A 266 -3.18 10.81 -17.40
C HIS A 266 -2.00 10.02 -17.98
N ASP A 267 -0.86 9.97 -17.28
CA ASP A 267 0.35 9.25 -17.69
C ASP A 267 0.11 7.74 -17.86
N GLN A 268 -0.87 7.19 -17.13
CA GLN A 268 -1.29 5.80 -17.23
C GLN A 268 -2.46 5.58 -18.22
N GLY A 269 -2.88 6.60 -18.97
CA GLY A 269 -3.96 6.50 -19.96
C GLY A 269 -5.33 6.20 -19.35
N LYS A 270 -5.56 6.56 -18.09
CA LYS A 270 -6.83 6.34 -17.37
C LYS A 270 -7.84 7.46 -17.57
N ILE A 271 -7.38 8.59 -18.05
CA ILE A 271 -8.16 9.75 -18.49
C ILE A 271 -7.57 10.30 -19.79
N THR A 272 -8.41 10.89 -20.61
CA THR A 272 -8.00 11.54 -21.86
C THR A 272 -7.37 12.91 -21.62
N ASP A 273 -6.68 13.46 -22.63
CA ASP A 273 -6.11 14.82 -22.59
C ASP A 273 -7.17 15.89 -22.26
N ALA A 274 -8.39 15.74 -22.79
CA ALA A 274 -9.50 16.67 -22.57
C ALA A 274 -9.98 16.60 -21.12
N GLU A 275 -10.21 15.40 -20.58
CA GLU A 275 -10.59 15.18 -19.19
C GLU A 275 -9.51 15.68 -18.22
N TYR A 276 -8.24 15.42 -18.52
CA TYR A 276 -7.11 15.89 -17.72
C TYR A 276 -7.08 17.43 -17.64
N LYS A 277 -7.20 18.13 -18.79
CA LYS A 277 -7.21 19.59 -18.82
C LYS A 277 -8.37 20.18 -18.04
N THR A 278 -9.55 19.58 -18.17
CA THR A 278 -10.76 19.99 -17.45
C THR A 278 -10.57 19.81 -15.94
N ALA A 279 -10.17 18.60 -15.50
CA ALA A 279 -9.99 18.30 -14.09
C ALA A 279 -8.85 19.12 -13.44
N MET A 280 -7.79 19.43 -14.18
CA MET A 280 -6.73 20.33 -13.70
C MET A 280 -7.24 21.76 -13.48
N ALA A 281 -8.05 22.30 -14.40
CA ALA A 281 -8.65 23.61 -14.23
C ALA A 281 -9.65 23.65 -13.05
N GLU A 282 -10.46 22.60 -12.87
CA GLU A 282 -11.37 22.47 -11.74
C GLU A 282 -10.62 22.38 -10.40
N SER A 283 -9.46 21.75 -10.36
CA SER A 283 -8.61 21.63 -9.17
C SER A 283 -8.19 22.99 -8.59
N GLU A 284 -8.03 24.02 -9.42
CA GLU A 284 -7.61 25.35 -8.98
C GLU A 284 -8.70 26.09 -8.20
N HIS A 285 -9.98 25.75 -8.43
CA HIS A 285 -11.13 26.46 -7.87
C HIS A 285 -12.03 25.57 -7.01
N MET A 286 -11.55 24.38 -6.62
CA MET A 286 -12.32 23.41 -5.87
C MET A 286 -12.75 23.93 -4.51
N LYS A 287 -14.03 23.71 -4.18
CA LYS A 287 -14.63 24.11 -2.88
C LYS A 287 -14.99 22.86 -2.09
N PHE A 288 -14.69 22.91 -0.80
CA PHE A 288 -15.01 21.84 0.14
C PHE A 288 -16.09 22.29 1.13
N VAL A 289 -17.06 21.43 1.38
CA VAL A 289 -18.22 21.74 2.21
C VAL A 289 -17.91 21.63 3.71
N GLY A 290 -17.20 20.57 4.11
CA GLY A 290 -16.95 20.25 5.51
C GLY A 290 -18.18 19.69 6.24
N LYS A 291 -18.05 19.46 7.56
CA LYS A 291 -19.19 19.10 8.38
C LYS A 291 -20.15 20.29 8.42
N LYS A 292 -21.37 20.13 7.90
CA LYS A 292 -22.46 21.01 8.31
C LYS A 292 -22.64 20.82 9.81
N SER A 293 -22.59 21.88 10.59
CA SER A 293 -23.04 21.88 11.98
C SER A 293 -24.52 21.52 11.93
N GLU A 294 -24.85 20.25 12.10
CA GLU A 294 -26.20 19.86 12.45
C GLU A 294 -26.42 20.36 13.88
N ASN A 295 -27.06 21.52 14.03
CA ASN A 295 -27.70 21.93 15.26
C ASN A 295 -28.86 20.95 15.50
N VAL A 296 -28.57 19.85 16.17
CA VAL A 296 -29.48 18.71 16.39
C VAL A 296 -30.45 18.99 17.57
N ILE A 297 -30.61 20.24 18.06
CA ILE A 297 -31.36 20.47 19.29
C ILE A 297 -32.50 21.50 19.16
N ASP A 298 -32.92 21.95 17.99
CA ASP A 298 -33.91 22.99 17.96
C ASP A 298 -35.36 22.60 17.58
N ASN A 299 -35.68 21.32 17.34
CA ASN A 299 -37.05 20.93 17.03
C ASN A 299 -37.49 19.58 17.59
N VAL A 300 -37.21 19.28 18.84
CA VAL A 300 -37.97 18.25 19.54
C VAL A 300 -39.18 18.90 20.21
N PRO A 301 -40.40 18.64 19.76
CA PRO A 301 -41.57 19.01 20.54
C PRO A 301 -41.50 18.29 21.87
N ILE A 302 -41.34 19.04 22.95
CA ILE A 302 -41.52 18.52 24.32
C ILE A 302 -42.99 18.25 24.45
N TRP A 303 -43.37 16.97 24.38
CA TRP A 303 -44.71 16.53 24.74
C TRP A 303 -44.86 16.68 26.27
N ASN A 304 -45.65 17.71 26.69
CA ASN A 304 -46.17 17.79 28.04
C ASN A 304 -47.32 16.81 28.20
#